data_81eb699377bb21b65d1537e48bbe3c20
#
_entry.id   81eb699377bb21b65d1537e48bbe3c20
#
_cell.length_a   1.000
_cell.length_b   1.000
_cell.length_c   1.000
_cell.angle_alpha   90.00
_cell.angle_beta   90.00
_cell.angle_gamma   90.00
#
_symmetry.space_group_name_H-M   'P 1'
#
loop_
_entity.id
_entity.type
_entity.pdbx_description
1 polymer ?
#
loop_
_entity_poly.entity_id
_entity_poly.type
_entity_poly.pdbx_seq_one_letter_code
_entity_poly.pdbx_strand_id
1 'polypeptide(L)'
;MKEEYLKIFDENQVHIGEKTRDEVHKKGYWHETFHCWFVSEYEGEIYLYFQIRSKEKKDYPNLLDITAAGHLLAHETVMDGIREVEEELGVEVAFNNLLSLGVIPYSVTLPHFIDKELAHVFVYKTQHTFEGYTLQQEEVSGLVRAKLSSVVELWLGQTDSINVEGFQIHQKGEKTPINKAFYWEEFVQHKPFYYERIIHELHKTFHF
;
A
#
# COMPACT_ATOMS: atom_id res chain seq x y z
N MET A 1 -10.63 20.48 -4.69
CA MET A 1 -10.09 19.23 -5.26
C MET A 1 -10.86 18.89 -6.52
N LYS A 2 -10.21 18.39 -7.58
CA LYS A 2 -10.90 17.85 -8.75
C LYS A 2 -11.65 16.58 -8.29
N GLU A 3 -12.86 16.41 -8.76
CA GLU A 3 -13.65 15.21 -8.49
C GLU A 3 -13.01 14.01 -9.21
N GLU A 4 -12.68 12.96 -8.48
CA GLU A 4 -12.07 11.74 -9.04
C GLU A 4 -13.17 10.83 -9.56
N TYR A 5 -13.05 10.41 -10.82
CA TYR A 5 -13.91 9.41 -11.44
C TYR A 5 -13.16 8.09 -11.56
N LEU A 6 -13.81 7.00 -11.14
CA LEU A 6 -13.26 5.65 -11.19
C LEU A 6 -14.11 4.78 -12.12
N LYS A 7 -13.45 3.84 -12.81
CA LYS A 7 -14.16 2.77 -13.49
C LYS A 7 -14.85 1.89 -12.47
N ILE A 8 -16.09 1.50 -12.74
CA ILE A 8 -16.83 0.58 -11.89
C ILE A 8 -17.10 -0.74 -12.60
N PHE A 9 -17.11 -1.81 -11.83
CA PHE A 9 -17.27 -3.17 -12.31
C PHE A 9 -18.38 -3.88 -11.55
N ASP A 10 -18.99 -4.88 -12.20
CA ASP A 10 -19.98 -5.76 -11.55
C ASP A 10 -19.29 -6.90 -10.77
N GLU A 11 -20.08 -7.80 -10.17
CA GLU A 11 -19.60 -8.94 -9.39
C GLU A 11 -18.84 -9.99 -10.26
N ASN A 12 -18.94 -9.90 -11.59
CA ASN A 12 -18.19 -10.72 -12.55
C ASN A 12 -16.95 -9.99 -13.08
N GLN A 13 -16.61 -8.82 -12.49
CA GLN A 13 -15.49 -7.97 -12.91
C GLN A 13 -15.66 -7.42 -14.34
N VAL A 14 -16.90 -7.28 -14.82
CA VAL A 14 -17.20 -6.65 -16.11
C VAL A 14 -17.37 -5.14 -15.87
N HIS A 15 -16.66 -4.33 -16.68
CA HIS A 15 -16.77 -2.87 -16.64
C HIS A 15 -18.22 -2.43 -16.97
N ILE A 16 -18.86 -1.65 -16.10
CA ILE A 16 -20.25 -1.21 -16.21
C ILE A 16 -20.41 0.32 -16.25
N GLY A 17 -19.32 1.09 -16.24
CA GLY A 17 -19.36 2.54 -16.33
C GLY A 17 -18.35 3.23 -15.43
N GLU A 18 -18.61 4.51 -15.14
CA GLU A 18 -17.76 5.36 -14.32
C GLU A 18 -18.58 6.08 -13.27
N LYS A 19 -18.04 6.28 -12.07
CA LYS A 19 -18.66 7.00 -10.97
C LYS A 19 -17.63 7.83 -10.21
N THR A 20 -18.11 8.82 -9.48
CA THR A 20 -17.25 9.56 -8.56
C THR A 20 -16.76 8.64 -7.44
N ARG A 21 -15.56 8.87 -6.94
CA ARG A 21 -14.98 8.12 -5.81
C ARG A 21 -15.94 8.02 -4.63
N ASP A 22 -16.60 9.13 -4.27
CA ASP A 22 -17.57 9.15 -3.17
C ASP A 22 -18.78 8.21 -3.43
N GLU A 23 -19.30 8.18 -4.67
CA GLU A 23 -20.40 7.28 -5.03
C GLU A 23 -19.95 5.82 -5.04
N VAL A 24 -18.73 5.55 -5.53
CA VAL A 24 -18.12 4.21 -5.54
C VAL A 24 -18.09 3.60 -4.15
N HIS A 25 -17.52 4.31 -3.18
CA HIS A 25 -17.40 3.83 -1.81
C HIS A 25 -18.74 3.85 -1.04
N LYS A 26 -19.63 4.78 -1.37
CA LYS A 26 -20.98 4.82 -0.76
C LYS A 26 -21.86 3.65 -1.20
N LYS A 27 -21.73 3.20 -2.45
CA LYS A 27 -22.53 2.13 -3.03
C LYS A 27 -21.83 0.76 -3.00
N GLY A 28 -20.51 0.75 -2.80
CA GLY A 28 -19.69 -0.46 -2.83
C GLY A 28 -19.56 -1.05 -4.23
N TYR A 29 -19.27 -0.23 -5.22
CA TYR A 29 -18.92 -0.71 -6.54
C TYR A 29 -17.49 -1.26 -6.56
N TRP A 30 -17.25 -2.35 -7.27
CA TRP A 30 -15.91 -2.80 -7.60
C TRP A 30 -15.22 -1.76 -8.45
N HIS A 31 -13.97 -1.44 -8.12
CA HIS A 31 -13.12 -0.49 -8.83
C HIS A 31 -11.66 -0.93 -8.79
N GLU A 32 -10.84 -0.38 -9.66
CA GLU A 32 -9.43 -0.75 -9.75
C GLU A 32 -8.55 0.12 -8.85
N THR A 33 -7.59 -0.53 -8.18
CA THR A 33 -6.53 0.12 -7.40
C THR A 33 -5.16 -0.39 -7.80
N PHE A 34 -4.15 0.43 -7.56
CA PHE A 34 -2.74 0.10 -7.72
C PHE A 34 -2.09 -0.03 -6.35
N HIS A 35 -1.50 -1.19 -6.06
CA HIS A 35 -0.76 -1.45 -4.83
C HIS A 35 0.69 -1.79 -5.15
N CYS A 36 1.64 -1.08 -4.57
CA CYS A 36 3.06 -1.32 -4.77
C CYS A 36 3.77 -1.53 -3.42
N TRP A 37 4.19 -2.75 -3.19
CA TRP A 37 5.04 -3.10 -2.07
C TRP A 37 6.51 -2.87 -2.42
N PHE A 38 7.27 -2.21 -1.55
CA PHE A 38 8.71 -2.10 -1.70
C PHE A 38 9.41 -3.15 -0.86
N VAL A 39 10.45 -3.73 -1.43
CA VAL A 39 11.35 -4.62 -0.72
C VAL A 39 12.79 -4.18 -0.92
N SER A 40 13.64 -4.42 0.06
CA SER A 40 15.10 -4.30 -0.10
C SER A 40 15.79 -5.53 0.49
N GLU A 41 17.02 -5.75 0.08
CA GLU A 41 17.90 -6.78 0.64
C GLU A 41 19.07 -6.10 1.33
N TYR A 42 19.31 -6.46 2.57
CA TYR A 42 20.43 -5.95 3.36
C TYR A 42 20.98 -7.06 4.25
N GLU A 43 22.27 -7.33 4.16
CA GLU A 43 22.98 -8.39 4.92
C GLU A 43 22.34 -9.78 4.80
N GLY A 44 21.81 -10.12 3.63
CA GLY A 44 21.14 -11.40 3.38
C GLY A 44 19.71 -11.50 3.90
N GLU A 45 19.16 -10.43 4.48
CA GLU A 45 17.80 -10.34 4.96
C GLU A 45 16.95 -9.51 4.00
N ILE A 46 15.68 -9.90 3.82
CA ILE A 46 14.72 -9.15 3.03
C ILE A 46 13.87 -8.30 3.97
N TYR A 47 13.70 -7.05 3.61
CA TYR A 47 12.87 -6.08 4.31
C TYR A 47 11.67 -5.68 3.46
N LEU A 48 10.50 -5.61 4.06
CA LEU A 48 9.28 -5.06 3.48
C LEU A 48 9.03 -3.67 4.02
N TYR A 49 8.65 -2.74 3.14
CA TYR A 49 8.42 -1.35 3.50
C TYR A 49 6.93 -1.06 3.68
N PHE A 50 6.64 -0.17 4.63
CA PHE A 50 5.31 0.35 4.94
C PHE A 50 5.34 1.86 4.94
N GLN A 51 4.32 2.50 4.37
CA GLN A 51 4.07 3.90 4.64
C GLN A 51 3.42 4.08 6.02
N ILE A 52 3.65 5.23 6.66
CA ILE A 52 2.82 5.71 7.76
C ILE A 52 1.83 6.70 7.16
N ARG A 53 0.56 6.35 7.17
CA ARG A 53 -0.51 7.19 6.61
C ARG A 53 -0.54 8.54 7.32
N SER A 54 -0.76 9.62 6.57
CA SER A 54 -0.89 10.94 7.17
C SER A 54 -2.07 10.98 8.16
N LYS A 55 -1.93 11.78 9.20
CA LYS A 55 -3.02 12.10 10.14
C LYS A 55 -4.21 12.82 9.46
N GLU A 56 -3.98 13.39 8.26
CA GLU A 56 -4.98 14.13 7.49
C GLU A 56 -5.87 13.22 6.64
N LYS A 57 -5.50 11.94 6.50
CA LYS A 57 -6.32 10.94 5.81
C LYS A 57 -7.62 10.68 6.57
N LYS A 58 -8.73 10.58 5.84
CA LYS A 58 -10.05 10.27 6.41
C LYS A 58 -10.11 8.85 6.96
N ASP A 59 -9.44 7.92 6.26
CA ASP A 59 -9.47 6.51 6.58
C ASP A 59 -8.11 6.05 7.08
N TYR A 60 -8.10 5.33 8.20
CA TYR A 60 -6.90 4.74 8.81
C TYR A 60 -5.73 5.72 9.05
N PRO A 61 -5.95 6.94 9.62
CA PRO A 61 -4.86 7.89 9.88
C PRO A 61 -3.83 7.31 10.85
N ASN A 62 -2.55 7.62 10.62
CA ASN A 62 -1.39 7.21 11.41
C ASN A 62 -1.11 5.70 11.46
N LEU A 63 -1.83 4.86 10.71
CA LEU A 63 -1.53 3.44 10.61
C LEU A 63 -0.45 3.16 9.55
N LEU A 64 0.23 2.04 9.72
CA LEU A 64 1.12 1.48 8.71
C LEU A 64 0.30 0.78 7.61
N ASP A 65 0.67 1.04 6.36
CA ASP A 65 -0.05 0.53 5.21
C ASP A 65 0.91 0.11 4.08
N ILE A 66 0.37 -0.38 2.97
CA ILE A 66 1.06 -0.68 1.72
C ILE A 66 2.01 0.47 1.38
N THR A 67 3.20 0.17 0.88
CA THR A 67 4.26 1.18 0.68
C THR A 67 3.80 2.36 -0.17
N ALA A 68 3.09 2.10 -1.28
CA ALA A 68 2.38 3.10 -2.08
C ALA A 68 1.09 2.49 -2.64
N ALA A 69 -0.04 3.19 -2.56
CA ALA A 69 -1.30 2.67 -3.03
C ALA A 69 -2.31 3.78 -3.35
N GLY A 70 -3.03 3.62 -4.46
CA GLY A 70 -4.09 4.55 -4.83
C GLY A 70 -5.06 4.00 -5.88
N HIS A 71 -6.09 4.79 -6.17
CA HIS A 71 -7.12 4.45 -7.15
C HIS A 71 -6.64 4.68 -8.57
N LEU A 72 -7.01 3.77 -9.48
CA LEU A 72 -6.89 4.03 -10.91
C LEU A 72 -8.06 4.89 -11.38
N LEU A 73 -7.75 6.08 -11.88
CA LEU A 73 -8.76 6.99 -12.42
C LEU A 73 -9.41 6.40 -13.68
N ALA A 74 -10.62 6.84 -14.00
CA ALA A 74 -11.41 6.28 -15.11
C ALA A 74 -10.69 6.32 -16.47
N HIS A 75 -9.81 7.29 -16.69
CA HIS A 75 -9.03 7.42 -17.94
C HIS A 75 -7.66 6.71 -17.88
N GLU A 76 -7.30 6.15 -16.73
CA GLU A 76 -6.01 5.50 -16.51
C GLU A 76 -6.05 4.02 -16.86
N THR A 77 -4.87 3.52 -17.15
CA THR A 77 -4.53 2.09 -17.22
C THR A 77 -3.75 1.70 -15.98
N VAL A 78 -3.54 0.41 -15.77
CA VAL A 78 -2.73 -0.08 -14.64
C VAL A 78 -1.29 0.45 -14.67
N MET A 79 -0.76 0.75 -15.86
CA MET A 79 0.59 1.32 -16.00
C MET A 79 0.67 2.75 -15.46
N ASP A 80 -0.41 3.51 -15.59
CA ASP A 80 -0.45 4.89 -15.09
C ASP A 80 -0.49 4.94 -13.55
N GLY A 81 -0.91 3.85 -12.90
CA GLY A 81 -0.90 3.72 -11.43
C GLY A 81 0.47 3.88 -10.79
N ILE A 82 1.57 3.73 -11.57
CA ILE A 82 2.93 3.96 -11.06
C ILE A 82 3.13 5.40 -10.55
N ARG A 83 2.30 6.37 -10.99
CA ARG A 83 2.34 7.75 -10.49
C ARG A 83 2.15 7.84 -8.97
N GLU A 84 1.39 6.90 -8.36
CA GLU A 84 1.20 6.87 -6.90
C GLU A 84 2.55 6.73 -6.15
N VAL A 85 3.50 5.99 -6.73
CA VAL A 85 4.85 5.84 -6.17
C VAL A 85 5.59 7.18 -6.19
N GLU A 86 5.52 7.90 -7.32
CA GLU A 86 6.18 9.20 -7.45
C GLU A 86 5.49 10.27 -6.58
N GLU A 87 4.15 10.31 -6.61
CA GLU A 87 3.35 11.27 -5.85
C GLU A 87 3.54 11.09 -4.33
N GLU A 88 3.39 9.86 -3.82
CA GLU A 88 3.43 9.59 -2.39
C GLU A 88 4.86 9.56 -1.82
N LEU A 89 5.82 9.00 -2.56
CA LEU A 89 7.17 8.71 -2.04
C LEU A 89 8.28 9.57 -2.66
N GLY A 90 7.99 10.31 -3.75
CA GLY A 90 8.93 11.17 -4.43
C GLY A 90 10.06 10.43 -5.13
N VAL A 91 9.84 9.17 -5.52
CA VAL A 91 10.82 8.36 -6.26
C VAL A 91 10.26 7.94 -7.61
N GLU A 92 11.06 8.17 -8.65
CA GLU A 92 10.71 7.78 -10.01
C GLU A 92 11.04 6.30 -10.24
N VAL A 93 10.04 5.52 -10.58
CA VAL A 93 10.18 4.09 -10.86
C VAL A 93 9.57 3.75 -12.22
N ALA A 94 10.33 3.09 -13.09
CA ALA A 94 9.80 2.62 -14.36
C ALA A 94 8.87 1.41 -14.12
N PHE A 95 7.68 1.40 -14.73
CA PHE A 95 6.71 0.31 -14.58
C PHE A 95 7.30 -1.09 -14.88
N ASN A 96 8.23 -1.17 -15.85
CA ASN A 96 8.91 -2.42 -16.20
C ASN A 96 9.85 -2.97 -15.11
N ASN A 97 10.14 -2.17 -14.08
CA ASN A 97 10.92 -2.61 -12.91
C ASN A 97 10.04 -3.21 -11.81
N LEU A 98 8.72 -3.19 -12.00
CA LEU A 98 7.77 -3.79 -11.08
C LEU A 98 7.56 -5.26 -11.42
N LEU A 99 7.54 -6.09 -10.38
CA LEU A 99 7.10 -7.48 -10.47
C LEU A 99 5.60 -7.54 -10.15
N SER A 100 4.79 -8.02 -11.08
CA SER A 100 3.35 -8.20 -10.83
C SER A 100 3.10 -9.45 -9.97
N LEU A 101 2.32 -9.26 -8.90
CA LEU A 101 1.76 -10.36 -8.09
C LEU A 101 0.32 -10.72 -8.51
N GLY A 102 -0.18 -10.08 -9.57
CA GLY A 102 -1.52 -10.29 -10.12
C GLY A 102 -2.58 -9.34 -9.57
N VAL A 103 -3.84 -9.66 -9.87
CA VAL A 103 -4.99 -8.91 -9.35
C VAL A 103 -5.59 -9.67 -8.18
N ILE A 104 -5.76 -8.99 -7.05
CA ILE A 104 -6.35 -9.55 -5.84
C ILE A 104 -7.68 -8.83 -5.58
N PRO A 105 -8.84 -9.50 -5.76
CA PRO A 105 -10.11 -8.94 -5.34
C PRO A 105 -10.15 -8.80 -3.82
N TYR A 106 -10.48 -7.62 -3.35
CA TYR A 106 -10.46 -7.31 -1.93
C TYR A 106 -11.73 -6.50 -1.55
N SER A 107 -12.34 -6.78 -0.42
CA SER A 107 -13.48 -5.99 0.03
C SER A 107 -13.53 -5.81 1.53
N VAL A 108 -13.78 -4.57 1.95
CA VAL A 108 -14.01 -4.17 3.34
C VAL A 108 -15.32 -3.40 3.42
N THR A 109 -16.10 -3.67 4.46
CA THR A 109 -17.33 -2.93 4.75
C THR A 109 -17.22 -2.32 6.14
N LEU A 110 -17.25 -1.01 6.19
CA LEU A 110 -17.37 -0.22 7.41
C LEU A 110 -18.76 0.46 7.46
N PRO A 111 -19.21 1.01 8.58
CA PRO A 111 -20.56 1.57 8.73
C PRO A 111 -20.94 2.63 7.68
N HIS A 112 -19.98 3.37 7.14
CA HIS A 112 -20.21 4.46 6.18
C HIS A 112 -19.34 4.37 4.92
N PHE A 113 -18.65 3.23 4.72
CA PHE A 113 -17.65 3.08 3.68
C PHE A 113 -17.60 1.61 3.24
N ILE A 114 -17.82 1.36 1.96
CA ILE A 114 -17.71 0.03 1.36
C ILE A 114 -16.62 0.11 0.31
N ASP A 115 -15.54 -0.60 0.56
CA ASP A 115 -14.41 -0.68 -0.34
C ASP A 115 -14.38 -2.05 -1.02
N LYS A 116 -14.48 -2.05 -2.34
CA LYS A 116 -14.40 -3.26 -3.17
C LYS A 116 -13.39 -3.04 -4.28
N GLU A 117 -12.19 -3.53 -4.06
CA GLU A 117 -11.07 -3.31 -4.95
C GLU A 117 -10.72 -4.52 -5.81
N LEU A 118 -10.43 -4.26 -7.06
CA LEU A 118 -9.63 -5.12 -7.93
C LEU A 118 -8.19 -4.60 -7.83
N ALA A 119 -7.48 -5.03 -6.79
CA ALA A 119 -6.16 -4.51 -6.49
C ALA A 119 -5.11 -5.11 -7.44
N HIS A 120 -4.52 -4.28 -8.30
CA HIS A 120 -3.35 -4.64 -9.12
C HIS A 120 -2.11 -4.52 -8.25
N VAL A 121 -1.58 -5.66 -7.82
CA VAL A 121 -0.51 -5.72 -6.82
C VAL A 121 0.84 -5.93 -7.47
N PHE A 122 1.80 -5.10 -7.07
CA PHE A 122 3.18 -5.12 -7.55
C PHE A 122 4.18 -5.13 -6.41
N VAL A 123 5.39 -5.59 -6.72
CA VAL A 123 6.57 -5.46 -5.86
C VAL A 123 7.66 -4.73 -6.61
N TYR A 124 8.31 -3.79 -5.94
CA TYR A 124 9.49 -3.11 -6.40
C TYR A 124 10.68 -3.39 -5.48
N LYS A 125 11.80 -3.89 -6.02
CA LYS A 125 13.05 -4.05 -5.27
C LYS A 125 13.80 -2.71 -5.29
N THR A 126 13.65 -1.95 -4.20
CA THR A 126 14.28 -0.64 -4.06
C THR A 126 15.76 -0.76 -3.69
N GLN A 127 16.56 0.18 -4.20
CA GLN A 127 17.94 0.41 -3.80
C GLN A 127 18.11 1.76 -3.08
N HIS A 128 17.01 2.51 -2.91
CA HIS A 128 17.03 3.78 -2.20
C HIS A 128 17.25 3.57 -0.70
N THR A 129 18.07 4.42 -0.12
CA THR A 129 18.13 4.61 1.33
C THR A 129 16.97 5.52 1.77
N PHE A 130 16.70 5.62 3.05
CA PHE A 130 15.62 6.48 3.58
C PHE A 130 15.78 7.97 3.24
N GLU A 131 16.99 8.43 2.97
CA GLU A 131 17.28 9.80 2.53
C GLU A 131 16.78 10.09 1.11
N GLY A 132 16.67 9.05 0.28
CA GLY A 132 16.25 9.17 -1.12
C GLY A 132 14.74 9.39 -1.31
N TYR A 133 13.94 9.33 -0.23
CA TYR A 133 12.49 9.52 -0.31
C TYR A 133 12.07 10.95 0.06
N THR A 134 11.13 11.49 -0.73
CA THR A 134 10.49 12.79 -0.50
C THR A 134 8.98 12.59 -0.42
N LEU A 135 8.45 12.49 0.81
CA LEU A 135 7.07 12.11 1.03
C LEU A 135 6.11 13.29 0.81
N GLN A 136 4.98 13.01 0.16
CA GLN A 136 3.82 13.91 0.10
C GLN A 136 3.10 13.88 1.46
N GLN A 137 3.37 14.87 2.32
CA GLN A 137 3.00 14.82 3.74
C GLN A 137 1.49 14.81 4.00
N GLU A 138 0.69 15.26 3.04
CA GLU A 138 -0.77 15.17 3.07
C GLU A 138 -1.26 13.72 3.01
N GLU A 139 -0.50 12.84 2.34
CA GLU A 139 -0.83 11.43 2.15
C GLU A 139 -0.01 10.52 3.07
N VAL A 140 1.31 10.75 3.14
CA VAL A 140 2.29 9.88 3.81
C VAL A 140 3.14 10.68 4.78
N SER A 141 3.08 10.35 6.08
CA SER A 141 3.84 11.05 7.13
C SER A 141 5.16 10.36 7.48
N GLY A 142 5.41 9.15 6.99
CA GLY A 142 6.63 8.41 7.28
C GLY A 142 6.78 7.16 6.42
N LEU A 143 8.00 6.62 6.42
CA LEU A 143 8.34 5.38 5.74
C LEU A 143 9.18 4.51 6.68
N VAL A 144 8.76 3.27 6.86
CA VAL A 144 9.45 2.30 7.72
C VAL A 144 9.59 0.97 7.00
N ARG A 145 10.48 0.11 7.49
CA ARG A 145 10.64 -1.27 7.01
C ARG A 145 10.78 -2.23 8.18
N ALA A 146 10.41 -3.47 7.94
CA ALA A 146 10.60 -4.58 8.86
C ALA A 146 11.17 -5.78 8.11
N LYS A 147 11.83 -6.71 8.83
CA LYS A 147 12.23 -8.00 8.23
C LYS A 147 11.01 -8.72 7.70
N LEU A 148 11.08 -9.19 6.45
CA LEU A 148 9.97 -9.87 5.81
C LEU A 148 9.54 -11.11 6.59
N SER A 149 10.48 -11.88 7.19
CA SER A 149 10.17 -13.01 8.05
C SER A 149 9.27 -12.62 9.24
N SER A 150 9.59 -11.50 9.92
CA SER A 150 8.77 -11.00 11.02
C SER A 150 7.39 -10.50 10.56
N VAL A 151 7.33 -9.88 9.38
CA VAL A 151 6.04 -9.46 8.78
C VAL A 151 5.16 -10.68 8.50
N VAL A 152 5.74 -11.76 7.97
CA VAL A 152 5.01 -13.02 7.74
C VAL A 152 4.47 -13.60 9.06
N GLU A 153 5.27 -13.64 10.12
CA GLU A 153 4.83 -14.08 11.46
C GLU A 153 3.65 -13.23 11.98
N LEU A 154 3.72 -11.88 11.81
CA LEU A 154 2.64 -10.97 12.19
C LEU A 154 1.36 -11.24 11.38
N TRP A 155 1.48 -11.35 10.06
CA TRP A 155 0.34 -11.57 9.17
C TRP A 155 -0.32 -12.94 9.35
N LEU A 156 0.45 -13.95 9.81
CA LEU A 156 -0.06 -15.28 10.17
C LEU A 156 -0.54 -15.38 11.63
N GLY A 157 -0.52 -14.27 12.39
CA GLY A 157 -0.95 -14.23 13.79
C GLY A 157 -0.06 -15.03 14.74
N GLN A 158 1.21 -15.21 14.39
CA GLN A 158 2.21 -15.90 15.22
C GLN A 158 2.87 -14.97 16.23
N THR A 159 2.77 -13.66 16.00
CA THR A 159 3.19 -12.60 16.93
C THR A 159 2.20 -11.44 16.87
N ASP A 160 2.13 -10.65 17.94
CA ASP A 160 1.26 -9.48 18.02
C ASP A 160 1.98 -8.18 17.64
N SER A 161 3.32 -8.20 17.48
CA SER A 161 4.11 -7.02 17.16
C SER A 161 5.40 -7.38 16.45
N ILE A 162 5.94 -6.40 15.69
CA ILE A 162 7.24 -6.51 15.01
C ILE A 162 8.04 -5.23 15.19
N ASN A 163 9.36 -5.34 15.19
CA ASN A 163 10.23 -4.18 15.16
C ASN A 163 10.30 -3.60 13.75
N VAL A 164 10.14 -2.29 13.66
CA VAL A 164 10.31 -1.53 12.43
C VAL A 164 11.37 -0.45 12.59
N GLU A 165 12.04 -0.12 11.53
CA GLU A 165 12.99 0.98 11.43
C GLU A 165 12.66 1.89 10.26
N GLY A 166 12.97 3.18 10.38
CA GLY A 166 12.73 4.15 9.32
C GLY A 166 12.65 5.57 9.86
N PHE A 167 11.72 6.35 9.34
CA PHE A 167 11.53 7.73 9.77
C PHE A 167 10.07 8.18 9.67
N GLN A 168 9.75 9.21 10.44
CA GLN A 168 8.51 9.97 10.32
C GLN A 168 8.81 11.46 10.17
N ILE A 169 8.00 12.16 9.38
CA ILE A 169 8.08 13.60 9.19
C ILE A 169 7.04 14.25 10.10
N HIS A 170 7.49 15.15 10.97
CA HIS A 170 6.64 15.94 11.83
C HIS A 170 6.33 17.32 11.26
N GLN A 171 5.51 18.09 11.97
CA GLN A 171 5.23 19.49 11.61
C GLN A 171 6.55 20.24 11.44
N LYS A 172 6.69 21.00 10.35
CA LYS A 172 7.89 21.71 9.89
C LYS A 172 8.88 20.90 9.04
N GLY A 173 8.53 19.67 8.62
CA GLY A 173 9.38 18.87 7.73
C GLY A 173 10.58 18.20 8.43
N GLU A 174 10.61 18.13 9.74
CA GLU A 174 11.67 17.48 10.51
C GLU A 174 11.50 15.95 10.42
N LYS A 175 12.53 15.26 9.89
CA LYS A 175 12.60 13.80 9.89
C LYS A 175 13.09 13.29 11.24
N THR A 176 12.28 12.47 11.91
CA THR A 176 12.64 11.81 13.16
C THR A 176 12.80 10.32 12.92
N PRO A 177 13.91 9.70 13.35
CA PRO A 177 14.12 8.27 13.17
C PRO A 177 13.13 7.45 14.00
N ILE A 178 12.68 6.34 13.45
CA ILE A 178 11.88 5.32 14.11
C ILE A 178 12.72 4.05 14.22
N ASN A 179 12.74 3.47 15.42
CA ASN A 179 13.26 2.12 15.67
C ASN A 179 12.56 1.59 16.92
N LYS A 180 11.40 0.98 16.73
CA LYS A 180 10.56 0.47 17.84
C LYS A 180 9.63 -0.65 17.37
N ALA A 181 9.02 -1.35 18.33
CA ALA A 181 7.95 -2.29 18.03
C ALA A 181 6.66 -1.54 17.61
N PHE A 182 5.98 -2.11 16.64
CA PHE A 182 4.60 -1.76 16.26
C PHE A 182 3.73 -3.00 16.44
N TYR A 183 2.56 -2.79 17.02
CA TYR A 183 1.58 -3.83 17.26
C TYR A 183 0.62 -3.98 16.08
N TRP A 184 -0.02 -5.14 15.97
CA TRP A 184 -0.96 -5.46 14.89
C TRP A 184 -2.01 -4.37 14.64
N GLU A 185 -2.52 -3.74 15.70
CA GLU A 185 -3.54 -2.69 15.64
C GLU A 185 -3.02 -1.37 15.04
N GLU A 186 -1.70 -1.22 14.94
CA GLU A 186 -1.05 -0.06 14.32
C GLU A 186 -0.86 -0.22 12.80
N PHE A 187 -1.33 -1.34 12.22
CA PHE A 187 -1.36 -1.60 10.79
C PHE A 187 -2.78 -1.51 10.23
N VAL A 188 -2.92 -1.09 8.98
CA VAL A 188 -4.19 -1.24 8.25
C VAL A 188 -4.42 -2.74 8.08
N GLN A 189 -5.54 -3.22 8.62
CA GLN A 189 -5.84 -4.64 8.66
C GLN A 189 -6.54 -5.08 7.38
N HIS A 190 -5.78 -5.58 6.42
CA HIS A 190 -6.33 -6.22 5.24
C HIS A 190 -6.87 -7.62 5.58
N LYS A 191 -7.67 -8.19 4.67
CA LYS A 191 -8.21 -9.54 4.86
C LYS A 191 -7.09 -10.59 4.83
N PRO A 192 -7.20 -11.68 5.64
CA PRO A 192 -6.16 -12.71 5.70
C PRO A 192 -5.72 -13.24 4.33
N PHE A 193 -6.69 -13.51 3.42
CA PHE A 193 -6.36 -14.02 2.09
C PHE A 193 -5.50 -13.06 1.24
N TYR A 194 -5.60 -11.74 1.48
CA TYR A 194 -4.76 -10.74 0.83
C TYR A 194 -3.30 -10.95 1.21
N TYR A 195 -3.03 -11.06 2.52
CA TYR A 195 -1.70 -11.33 3.04
C TYR A 195 -1.15 -12.69 2.59
N GLU A 196 -1.98 -13.73 2.64
CA GLU A 196 -1.61 -15.09 2.18
C GLU A 196 -1.17 -15.08 0.70
N ARG A 197 -1.88 -14.33 -0.15
CA ARG A 197 -1.49 -14.17 -1.56
C ARG A 197 -0.17 -13.44 -1.70
N ILE A 198 0.03 -12.34 -0.96
CA ILE A 198 1.29 -11.59 -0.97
C ILE A 198 2.44 -12.47 -0.50
N ILE A 199 2.31 -13.15 0.65
CA ILE A 199 3.32 -14.05 1.20
C ILE A 199 3.70 -15.11 0.16
N HIS A 200 2.70 -15.76 -0.45
CA HIS A 200 2.93 -16.81 -1.44
C HIS A 200 3.74 -16.31 -2.64
N GLU A 201 3.38 -15.16 -3.19
CA GLU A 201 4.08 -14.60 -4.36
C GLU A 201 5.48 -14.07 -3.99
N LEU A 202 5.62 -13.43 -2.82
CA LEU A 202 6.93 -13.00 -2.32
C LEU A 202 7.86 -14.19 -2.06
N HIS A 203 7.34 -15.28 -1.48
CA HIS A 203 8.13 -16.50 -1.24
C HIS A 203 8.65 -17.11 -2.54
N LYS A 204 7.82 -17.18 -3.59
CA LYS A 204 8.26 -17.66 -4.92
C LYS A 204 9.38 -16.82 -5.51
N THR A 205 9.34 -15.51 -5.24
CA THR A 205 10.24 -14.52 -5.86
C THR A 205 11.56 -14.41 -5.12
N PHE A 206 11.52 -14.40 -3.79
CA PHE A 206 12.68 -14.07 -2.96
C PHE A 206 13.22 -15.27 -2.17
N HIS A 207 12.55 -16.43 -2.20
CA HIS A 207 13.00 -17.69 -1.59
C HIS A 207 13.42 -17.58 -0.11
N PHE A 208 12.63 -16.83 0.72
CA PHE A 208 12.86 -16.68 2.17
C PHE A 208 12.11 -17.73 3.00
#